data_df4fe468fbd212600014a1256eec8e16
#
_entry.id   df4fe468fbd212600014a1256eec8e16
#
_cell.length_a   1.000
_cell.length_b   1.000
_cell.length_c   1.000
_cell.angle_alpha   90.00
_cell.angle_beta   90.00
_cell.angle_gamma   90.00
#
_symmetry.space_group_name_H-M   'P 1'
#
loop_
_entity.id
_entity.type
_entity.pdbx_description
1 polymer ?
#
loop_
_entity_poly.entity_id
_entity_poly.type
_entity_poly.pdbx_seq_one_letter_code
_entity_poly.pdbx_strand_id
1 'polypeptide(L)'
;MIRQPDGVSLAALITPENVIFLEGKLSKEEAVRQLTEKILPQVSAIIPRKALFDRVAEVEKLNPVLESGFYIPHAKFPDLESFHAVLGILPEGFVDPVTGTTVKAALLLLSPHKPAFFQRHLNILSLLCQTFQPEIVEKLASLKDPSAAIALLQGK
;
A
#
# COMPACT_ATOMS: atom_id res chain seq x y z
N MET A 1 -3.07 -7.81 -15.17
CA MET A 1 -2.23 -6.88 -14.38
C MET A 1 -1.05 -6.40 -15.23
N ILE A 2 -0.73 -5.12 -15.14
CA ILE A 2 0.35 -4.51 -15.92
C ILE A 2 1.71 -4.98 -15.40
N ARG A 3 2.65 -5.25 -16.29
CA ARG A 3 4.03 -5.60 -15.94
C ARG A 3 4.99 -4.52 -16.40
N GLN A 4 6.03 -4.30 -15.63
CA GLN A 4 7.12 -3.42 -15.99
C GLN A 4 8.21 -4.22 -16.75
N PRO A 5 9.06 -3.54 -17.55
CA PRO A 5 10.13 -4.23 -18.32
C PRO A 5 11.11 -5.02 -17.45
N ASP A 6 11.28 -4.64 -16.17
CA ASP A 6 12.17 -5.35 -15.25
C ASP A 6 11.50 -6.57 -14.59
N GLY A 7 10.31 -6.95 -15.05
CA GLY A 7 9.59 -8.10 -14.51
C GLY A 7 8.76 -7.82 -13.28
N VAL A 8 8.68 -6.57 -12.83
CA VAL A 8 7.84 -6.21 -11.68
C VAL A 8 6.38 -6.50 -11.99
N SER A 9 5.69 -7.14 -11.04
CA SER A 9 4.28 -7.49 -11.17
C SER A 9 3.58 -7.28 -9.84
N LEU A 10 2.42 -6.63 -9.86
CA LEU A 10 1.61 -6.46 -8.65
C LEU A 10 1.12 -7.81 -8.12
N ALA A 11 0.98 -8.82 -8.98
CA ALA A 11 0.56 -10.16 -8.53
C ALA A 11 1.53 -10.77 -7.52
N ALA A 12 2.80 -10.40 -7.61
CA ALA A 12 3.82 -10.88 -6.66
C ALA A 12 3.76 -10.13 -5.33
N LEU A 13 3.27 -8.88 -5.34
CA LEU A 13 3.20 -8.04 -4.15
C LEU A 13 1.86 -8.11 -3.44
N ILE A 14 0.78 -8.14 -4.20
CA ILE A 14 -0.58 -8.06 -3.67
C ILE A 14 -1.27 -9.41 -3.89
N THR A 15 -1.30 -10.21 -2.84
CA THR A 15 -1.98 -11.51 -2.82
C THR A 15 -3.22 -11.39 -1.93
N PRO A 16 -4.17 -12.32 -2.00
CA PRO A 16 -5.37 -12.23 -1.15
C PRO A 16 -5.06 -12.11 0.34
N GLU A 17 -3.99 -12.73 0.81
CA GLU A 17 -3.58 -12.66 2.22
C GLU A 17 -3.14 -11.26 2.62
N ASN A 18 -2.74 -10.44 1.66
CA ASN A 18 -2.23 -9.09 1.90
C ASN A 18 -3.26 -8.00 1.65
N VAL A 19 -4.53 -8.37 1.46
CA VAL A 19 -5.62 -7.42 1.27
C VAL A 19 -6.47 -7.40 2.53
N ILE A 20 -6.68 -6.21 3.10
CA ILE A 20 -7.55 -6.07 4.28
C ILE A 20 -8.60 -4.99 4.01
N PHE A 21 -9.75 -5.14 4.65
CA PHE A 21 -10.82 -4.15 4.60
C PHE A 21 -10.85 -3.39 5.92
N LEU A 22 -10.67 -2.09 5.84
CA LEU A 22 -10.63 -1.21 7.01
C LEU A 22 -12.00 -0.56 7.14
N GLU A 23 -12.85 -1.12 8.00
CA GLU A 23 -14.23 -0.70 8.14
C GLU A 23 -14.36 0.55 9.02
N GLY A 24 -15.42 1.32 8.77
CA GLY A 24 -15.74 2.49 9.54
C GLY A 24 -14.98 3.72 9.11
N LYS A 25 -15.29 4.84 9.76
CA LYS A 25 -14.56 6.09 9.53
C LYS A 25 -13.28 6.08 10.34
N LEU A 26 -12.16 6.23 9.66
CA LEU A 26 -10.85 6.19 10.29
C LEU A 26 -10.13 7.52 10.07
N SER A 27 -9.15 7.81 10.93
CA SER A 27 -8.19 8.85 10.66
C SER A 27 -7.09 8.24 9.77
N LYS A 28 -6.32 9.09 9.12
CA LYS A 28 -5.15 8.67 8.35
C LYS A 28 -4.21 7.85 9.23
N GLU A 29 -3.93 8.34 10.45
CA GLU A 29 -3.02 7.68 11.39
C GLU A 29 -3.53 6.29 11.78
N GLU A 30 -4.83 6.15 12.03
CA GLU A 30 -5.38 4.84 12.39
C GLU A 30 -5.33 3.87 11.22
N ALA A 31 -5.61 4.34 10.01
CA ALA A 31 -5.52 3.50 8.82
C ALA A 31 -4.08 2.99 8.64
N VAL A 32 -3.09 3.88 8.75
CA VAL A 32 -1.68 3.50 8.62
C VAL A 32 -1.27 2.53 9.73
N ARG A 33 -1.76 2.74 10.97
CA ARG A 33 -1.48 1.83 12.08
C ARG A 33 -1.99 0.42 11.78
N GLN A 34 -3.20 0.29 11.26
CA GLN A 34 -3.77 -1.02 10.94
C GLN A 34 -3.01 -1.72 9.80
N LEU A 35 -2.59 -0.95 8.80
CA LEU A 35 -1.75 -1.49 7.73
C LEU A 35 -0.41 -1.98 8.28
N THR A 36 0.19 -1.23 9.20
CA THR A 36 1.46 -1.59 9.81
C THR A 36 1.33 -2.87 10.64
N GLU A 37 0.25 -2.99 11.41
CA GLU A 37 -0.03 -4.23 12.16
C GLU A 37 -0.15 -5.42 11.22
N LYS A 38 -0.80 -5.23 10.09
CA LYS A 38 -1.01 -6.32 9.13
C LYS A 38 0.28 -6.76 8.46
N ILE A 39 1.19 -5.82 8.16
CA ILE A 39 2.45 -6.14 7.47
C ILE A 39 3.51 -6.69 8.40
N LEU A 40 3.40 -6.43 9.71
CA LEU A 40 4.41 -6.81 10.69
C LEU A 40 4.82 -8.29 10.61
N PRO A 41 3.89 -9.26 10.50
CA PRO A 41 4.30 -10.67 10.41
C PRO A 41 5.22 -10.99 9.24
N GLN A 42 5.11 -10.22 8.14
CA GLN A 42 5.97 -10.45 6.96
C GLN A 42 7.43 -10.10 7.23
N VAL A 43 7.70 -9.19 8.16
CA VAL A 43 9.03 -8.63 8.36
C VAL A 43 9.54 -8.75 9.80
N SER A 44 8.76 -9.32 10.71
CA SER A 44 9.08 -9.34 12.13
C SER A 44 10.37 -10.09 12.47
N ALA A 45 10.79 -11.02 11.61
CA ALA A 45 12.06 -11.73 11.80
C ALA A 45 13.27 -10.84 11.53
N ILE A 46 13.08 -9.72 10.81
CA ILE A 46 14.15 -8.83 10.37
C ILE A 46 14.05 -7.47 11.05
N ILE A 47 12.83 -6.93 11.18
CA ILE A 47 12.59 -5.58 11.69
C ILE A 47 11.80 -5.66 12.98
N PRO A 48 12.34 -5.15 14.10
CA PRO A 48 11.58 -5.09 15.36
C PRO A 48 10.33 -4.23 15.22
N ARG A 49 9.27 -4.60 15.94
CA ARG A 49 8.01 -3.90 15.93
C ARG A 49 8.18 -2.37 16.10
N LYS A 50 8.94 -1.96 17.11
CA LYS A 50 9.12 -0.52 17.40
C LYS A 50 9.78 0.19 16.23
N ALA A 51 10.81 -0.40 15.63
CA ALA A 51 11.52 0.19 14.51
C ALA A 51 10.59 0.35 13.31
N LEU A 52 9.75 -0.65 13.05
CA LEU A 52 8.80 -0.60 11.95
C LEU A 52 7.79 0.53 12.15
N PHE A 53 7.14 0.58 13.31
CA PHE A 53 6.12 1.60 13.59
C PHE A 53 6.70 3.00 13.60
N ASP A 54 7.89 3.19 14.19
CA ASP A 54 8.55 4.50 14.22
C ASP A 54 8.86 4.99 12.80
N ARG A 55 9.40 4.11 11.95
CA ARG A 55 9.77 4.49 10.58
C ARG A 55 8.54 4.79 9.73
N VAL A 56 7.50 3.97 9.85
CA VAL A 56 6.26 4.20 9.10
C VAL A 56 5.63 5.52 9.53
N ALA A 57 5.63 5.83 10.82
CA ALA A 57 5.10 7.10 11.31
C ALA A 57 5.86 8.31 10.76
N GLU A 58 7.18 8.18 10.56
CA GLU A 58 7.97 9.24 9.93
C GLU A 58 7.56 9.49 8.49
N VAL A 59 7.47 8.41 7.68
CA VAL A 59 7.17 8.56 6.25
C VAL A 59 5.72 8.90 5.99
N GLU A 60 4.82 8.54 6.88
CA GLU A 60 3.40 8.88 6.76
C GLU A 60 3.22 10.39 6.57
N LYS A 61 4.03 11.19 7.25
CA LYS A 61 3.95 12.65 7.16
C LYS A 61 4.55 13.21 5.88
N LEU A 62 5.39 12.42 5.21
CA LEU A 62 6.12 12.86 4.02
C LEU A 62 5.46 12.41 2.72
N ASN A 63 4.76 11.29 2.74
CA ASN A 63 4.16 10.73 1.53
C ASN A 63 2.81 11.40 1.24
N PRO A 64 2.64 12.01 0.06
CA PRO A 64 1.38 12.68 -0.27
C PRO A 64 0.27 11.69 -0.64
N VAL A 65 -0.97 12.14 -0.43
CA VAL A 65 -2.15 11.42 -0.91
C VAL A 65 -2.34 11.80 -2.38
N LEU A 66 -2.66 10.80 -3.22
CA LEU A 66 -2.89 11.03 -4.64
C LEU A 66 -4.33 11.49 -4.90
N GLU A 67 -4.51 12.28 -5.96
CA GLU A 67 -5.83 12.81 -6.34
C GLU A 67 -6.85 11.72 -6.62
N SER A 68 -6.37 10.55 -7.03
CA SER A 68 -7.25 9.40 -7.31
C SER A 68 -7.95 8.83 -6.07
N GLY A 69 -7.56 9.28 -4.87
CA GLY A 69 -8.06 8.70 -3.63
C GLY A 69 -7.26 7.50 -3.17
N PHE A 70 -6.06 7.35 -3.70
CA PHE A 70 -5.13 6.29 -3.33
C PHE A 70 -3.96 6.88 -2.53
N TYR A 71 -3.53 6.18 -1.48
CA TYR A 71 -2.43 6.62 -0.65
C TYR A 71 -1.38 5.52 -0.56
N ILE A 72 -0.10 5.87 -0.75
CA ILE A 72 1.00 4.91 -0.71
C ILE A 72 2.01 5.32 0.36
N PRO A 73 1.75 5.00 1.63
CA PRO A 73 2.81 5.14 2.64
C PRO A 73 3.90 4.12 2.32
N HIS A 74 5.14 4.60 2.17
CA HIS A 74 6.24 3.71 1.79
C HIS A 74 7.50 4.07 2.56
N ALA A 75 8.22 3.04 2.97
CA ALA A 75 9.43 3.16 3.77
C ALA A 75 10.50 2.20 3.27
N LYS A 76 11.77 2.61 3.44
CA LYS A 76 12.92 1.79 3.05
C LYS A 76 13.67 1.33 4.28
N PHE A 77 14.11 0.09 4.25
CA PHE A 77 14.86 -0.53 5.35
C PHE A 77 16.11 -1.22 4.81
N PRO A 78 17.30 -0.91 5.35
CA PRO A 78 18.56 -1.51 4.86
C PRO A 78 18.61 -3.03 5.03
N ASP A 79 17.89 -3.56 6.01
CA ASP A 79 17.95 -4.98 6.33
C ASP A 79 17.01 -5.85 5.50
N LEU A 80 16.11 -5.24 4.72
CA LEU A 80 15.20 -5.99 3.87
C LEU A 80 15.90 -6.47 2.60
N GLU A 81 15.56 -7.69 2.17
CA GLU A 81 16.08 -8.29 0.94
C GLU A 81 15.00 -8.36 -0.16
N SER A 82 13.76 -8.04 0.18
CA SER A 82 12.64 -8.09 -0.76
C SER A 82 11.60 -7.02 -0.42
N PHE A 83 10.68 -6.79 -1.37
CA PHE A 83 9.57 -5.85 -1.18
C PHE A 83 8.42 -6.55 -0.44
N HIS A 84 7.74 -5.79 0.40
CA HIS A 84 6.58 -6.26 1.14
C HIS A 84 5.47 -5.23 1.03
N ALA A 85 4.24 -5.67 0.92
CA ALA A 85 3.10 -4.76 0.76
C ALA A 85 1.84 -5.31 1.42
N VAL A 86 0.97 -4.39 1.83
CA VAL A 86 -0.38 -4.68 2.29
C VAL A 86 -1.31 -3.65 1.66
N LEU A 87 -2.37 -4.12 1.02
CA LEU A 87 -3.40 -3.24 0.44
C LEU A 87 -4.57 -3.14 1.41
N GLY A 88 -4.89 -1.91 1.81
CA GLY A 88 -6.06 -1.63 2.60
C GLY A 88 -7.16 -1.03 1.73
N ILE A 89 -8.35 -1.59 1.83
CA ILE A 89 -9.54 -1.05 1.15
C ILE A 89 -10.41 -0.43 2.23
N LEU A 90 -10.77 0.83 2.03
CA LEU A 90 -11.51 1.62 3.01
C LEU A 90 -12.85 2.02 2.40
N PRO A 91 -13.91 1.23 2.62
CA PRO A 91 -15.22 1.55 2.03
C PRO A 91 -15.75 2.94 2.39
N GLU A 92 -15.55 3.37 3.63
CA GLU A 92 -15.95 4.72 4.06
C GLU A 92 -14.82 5.73 3.88
N GLY A 93 -13.57 5.27 3.90
CA GLY A 93 -12.40 6.08 3.66
C GLY A 93 -11.99 6.96 4.82
N PHE A 94 -10.94 7.75 4.58
CA PHE A 94 -10.58 8.86 5.46
C PHE A 94 -10.34 10.09 4.60
N VAL A 95 -10.51 11.26 5.21
CA VAL A 95 -10.26 12.52 4.51
C VAL A 95 -8.86 12.99 4.87
N ASP A 96 -8.03 13.22 3.85
CA ASP A 96 -6.70 13.77 4.07
C ASP A 96 -6.84 15.23 4.53
N PRO A 97 -6.30 15.58 5.71
CA PRO A 97 -6.49 16.93 6.25
C PRO A 97 -5.76 18.01 5.45
N VAL A 98 -4.76 17.63 4.63
CA VAL A 98 -3.99 18.60 3.85
C VAL A 98 -4.71 18.95 2.53
N THR A 99 -5.16 17.92 1.79
CA THR A 99 -5.74 18.11 0.45
C THR A 99 -7.25 18.09 0.41
N GLY A 100 -7.90 17.55 1.45
CA GLY A 100 -9.35 17.34 1.47
C GLY A 100 -9.79 16.13 0.65
N THR A 101 -8.85 15.38 0.07
CA THR A 101 -9.15 14.19 -0.72
C THR A 101 -9.63 13.04 0.17
N THR A 102 -10.71 12.37 -0.25
CA THR A 102 -11.16 11.15 0.43
C THR A 102 -10.38 9.97 -0.11
N VAL A 103 -9.71 9.25 0.79
CA VAL A 103 -8.90 8.08 0.45
C VAL A 103 -9.72 6.83 0.71
N LYS A 104 -9.86 5.99 -0.30
CA LYS A 104 -10.60 4.72 -0.18
C LYS A 104 -9.75 3.49 -0.44
N ALA A 105 -8.49 3.68 -0.79
CA ALA A 105 -7.53 2.59 -0.91
C ALA A 105 -6.16 3.11 -0.51
N ALA A 106 -5.42 2.29 0.23
CA ALA A 106 -4.07 2.63 0.66
C ALA A 106 -3.20 1.38 0.63
N LEU A 107 -1.96 1.53 0.18
CA LEU A 107 -1.02 0.42 0.15
C LEU A 107 0.24 0.80 0.89
N LEU A 108 0.56 0.05 1.93
CA LEU A 108 1.81 0.21 2.65
C LEU A 108 2.87 -0.63 1.92
N LEU A 109 3.94 0.03 1.48
CA LEU A 109 5.05 -0.61 0.78
C LEU A 109 6.32 -0.49 1.59
N LEU A 110 6.98 -1.62 1.85
CA LEU A 110 8.30 -1.66 2.47
C LEU A 110 9.30 -2.15 1.44
N SER A 111 10.39 -1.42 1.27
CA SER A 111 11.38 -1.69 0.23
C SER A 111 12.78 -1.85 0.82
N PRO A 112 13.65 -2.67 0.21
CA PRO A 112 15.05 -2.69 0.60
C PRO A 112 15.71 -1.33 0.34
N HIS A 113 16.48 -0.84 1.31
CA HIS A 113 17.24 0.41 1.15
C HIS A 113 18.66 0.07 0.67
N LYS A 114 18.74 -0.42 -0.58
CA LYS A 114 20.00 -0.84 -1.21
C LYS A 114 19.99 -0.35 -2.66
N PRO A 115 21.13 0.14 -3.18
CA PRO A 115 21.16 0.70 -4.55
C PRO A 115 20.60 -0.23 -5.61
N ALA A 116 20.81 -1.54 -5.48
CA ALA A 116 20.33 -2.52 -6.45
C ALA A 116 18.80 -2.54 -6.58
N PHE A 117 18.06 -2.02 -5.57
CA PHE A 117 16.60 -2.05 -5.56
C PHE A 117 15.95 -0.69 -5.84
N PHE A 118 16.74 0.39 -5.98
CA PHE A 118 16.17 1.72 -6.10
C PHE A 118 15.32 1.89 -7.37
N GLN A 119 15.78 1.39 -8.49
CA GLN A 119 15.01 1.50 -9.74
C GLN A 119 13.72 0.70 -9.67
N ARG A 120 13.79 -0.51 -9.10
CA ARG A 120 12.59 -1.35 -8.95
C ARG A 120 11.57 -0.70 -8.02
N HIS A 121 12.03 -0.03 -6.96
CA HIS A 121 11.15 0.72 -6.06
C HIS A 121 10.38 1.79 -6.84
N LEU A 122 11.08 2.57 -7.66
CA LEU A 122 10.43 3.60 -8.48
C LEU A 122 9.45 3.00 -9.48
N ASN A 123 9.81 1.85 -10.08
CA ASN A 123 8.94 1.16 -11.03
C ASN A 123 7.67 0.66 -10.36
N ILE A 124 7.77 0.16 -9.13
CA ILE A 124 6.61 -0.27 -8.35
C ILE A 124 5.69 0.92 -8.06
N LEU A 125 6.24 2.04 -7.61
CA LEU A 125 5.44 3.24 -7.35
C LEU A 125 4.71 3.71 -8.60
N SER A 126 5.41 3.71 -9.75
CA SER A 126 4.82 4.10 -11.03
C SER A 126 3.67 3.16 -11.41
N LEU A 127 3.89 1.86 -11.26
CA LEU A 127 2.87 0.85 -11.59
C LEU A 127 1.64 1.00 -10.69
N LEU A 128 1.84 1.26 -9.41
CA LEU A 128 0.75 1.50 -8.47
C LEU A 128 -0.07 2.73 -8.88
N CYS A 129 0.60 3.81 -9.24
CA CYS A 129 -0.09 5.02 -9.67
C CYS A 129 -0.91 4.80 -10.95
N GLN A 130 -0.38 4.00 -11.88
CA GLN A 130 -1.08 3.66 -13.12
C GLN A 130 -2.29 2.75 -12.89
N THR A 131 -2.18 1.85 -11.92
CA THR A 131 -3.22 0.86 -11.64
C THR A 131 -4.38 1.44 -10.83
N PHE A 132 -4.07 2.21 -9.79
CA PHE A 132 -5.09 2.71 -8.86
C PHE A 132 -5.63 4.07 -9.28
N GLN A 133 -6.30 4.08 -10.45
CA GLN A 133 -7.02 5.25 -10.95
C GLN A 133 -8.35 5.40 -10.21
N PRO A 134 -9.01 6.57 -10.29
CA PRO A 134 -10.24 6.80 -9.53
C PRO A 134 -11.31 5.73 -9.70
N GLU A 135 -11.50 5.23 -10.92
CA GLU A 135 -12.50 4.20 -11.21
C GLU A 135 -12.19 2.90 -10.48
N ILE A 136 -10.91 2.51 -10.42
CA ILE A 136 -10.49 1.29 -9.73
C ILE A 136 -10.65 1.47 -8.23
N VAL A 137 -10.26 2.62 -7.69
CA VAL A 137 -10.40 2.91 -6.26
C VAL A 137 -11.86 2.81 -5.83
N GLU A 138 -12.78 3.40 -6.60
CA GLU A 138 -14.21 3.34 -6.29
C GLU A 138 -14.75 1.91 -6.36
N LYS A 139 -14.33 1.15 -7.38
CA LYS A 139 -14.77 -0.25 -7.51
C LYS A 139 -14.26 -1.10 -6.34
N LEU A 140 -13.00 -0.89 -5.93
CA LEU A 140 -12.44 -1.61 -4.78
C LEU A 140 -13.25 -1.33 -3.52
N ALA A 141 -13.66 -0.09 -3.30
CA ALA A 141 -14.41 0.30 -2.12
C ALA A 141 -15.77 -0.39 -2.02
N SER A 142 -16.31 -0.87 -3.15
CA SER A 142 -17.59 -1.58 -3.18
C SER A 142 -17.46 -3.09 -2.99
N LEU A 143 -16.25 -3.62 -2.97
CA LEU A 143 -16.01 -5.06 -2.84
C LEU A 143 -15.96 -5.47 -1.37
N LYS A 144 -16.14 -6.77 -1.12
CA LYS A 144 -16.15 -7.32 0.26
C LYS A 144 -15.26 -8.56 0.40
N ASP A 145 -14.54 -8.93 -0.65
CA ASP A 145 -13.77 -10.16 -0.70
C ASP A 145 -12.37 -9.88 -1.28
N PRO A 146 -11.28 -10.29 -0.58
CA PRO A 146 -9.93 -10.09 -1.10
C PRO A 146 -9.70 -10.68 -2.48
N SER A 147 -10.29 -11.85 -2.77
CA SER A 147 -10.12 -12.48 -4.09
C SER A 147 -10.77 -11.66 -5.19
N ALA A 148 -11.91 -11.02 -4.90
CA ALA A 148 -12.56 -10.13 -5.87
C ALA A 148 -11.68 -8.90 -6.14
N ALA A 149 -11.01 -8.38 -5.11
CA ALA A 149 -10.10 -7.26 -5.28
C ALA A 149 -8.92 -7.64 -6.19
N ILE A 150 -8.34 -8.81 -5.97
CA ILE A 150 -7.24 -9.29 -6.82
C ILE A 150 -7.73 -9.46 -8.27
N ALA A 151 -8.90 -10.04 -8.46
CA ALA A 151 -9.48 -10.23 -9.81
C ALA A 151 -9.64 -8.88 -10.51
N LEU A 152 -10.16 -7.88 -9.81
CA LEU A 152 -10.31 -6.54 -10.37
C LEU A 152 -8.98 -5.95 -10.80
N LEU A 153 -7.95 -6.07 -9.96
CA LEU A 153 -6.62 -5.54 -10.26
C LEU A 153 -5.95 -6.27 -11.43
N GLN A 154 -6.35 -7.50 -11.71
CA GLN A 154 -5.85 -8.27 -12.84
C GLN A 154 -6.66 -8.04 -14.12
N GLY A 155 -7.64 -7.17 -14.07
CA GLY A 155 -8.47 -6.86 -15.23
C GLY A 155 -9.55 -7.90 -15.51
N LYS A 156 -9.99 -8.61 -14.49
CA LYS A 156 -10.99 -9.67 -14.66
C LYS A 156 -12.35 -9.29 -14.13
#